data_ca76d6fa89c4f3689c67d722b5f538fa
#
_entry.id   ca76d6fa89c4f3689c67d722b5f538fa
#
_cell.length_a   1.000
_cell.length_b   1.000
_cell.length_c   1.000
_cell.angle_alpha   90.00
_cell.angle_beta   90.00
_cell.angle_gamma   90.00
#
_symmetry.space_group_name_H-M   'P 1'
#
loop_
_entity.id
_entity.type
_entity.pdbx_description
1 polymer ?
#
loop_
_entity_poly.entity_id
_entity_poly.type
_entity_poly.pdbx_seq_one_letter_code
_entity_poly.pdbx_strand_id
1 'polypeptide(L)'
;MKKIRLYQNTVFNVGDKVSLEKNNEHHLLKVLRFPVGNNIILFNGDGFNYPAIVISTKKTYEVEVLSQQKNESESSLDLTLAQGIAKGEKMDFLIQKAVELGVSRIIPMQTEHCVVRLKAEKVAKRINHWQKIANHACGQSGRSVIVDISLPQTLTELLNKFNHNGFVLHHRATKNLQTMEKPSKATILIGPEGGLSDAEIKQATNAGFQPLLLGKRILRTETASLVAIANMQLLWGS
;
A
#
# COMPACT_ATOMS: atom_id res chain seq x y z
N MET A 1 -9.59 -24.09 4.32
CA MET A 1 -8.65 -23.77 3.21
C MET A 1 -8.65 -22.28 2.97
N LYS A 2 -7.47 -21.65 2.80
CA LYS A 2 -7.36 -20.22 2.49
C LYS A 2 -7.93 -19.98 1.09
N LYS A 3 -8.96 -19.13 0.96
CA LYS A 3 -9.55 -18.81 -0.35
C LYS A 3 -8.53 -18.01 -1.18
N ILE A 4 -8.31 -18.41 -2.42
CA ILE A 4 -7.42 -17.71 -3.35
C ILE A 4 -8.11 -16.42 -3.78
N ARG A 5 -7.40 -15.31 -3.68
CA ARG A 5 -7.89 -13.97 -4.05
C ARG A 5 -7.01 -13.42 -5.17
N LEU A 6 -7.66 -12.93 -6.24
CA LEU A 6 -6.98 -12.43 -7.43
C LEU A 6 -7.50 -11.03 -7.81
N TYR A 7 -6.58 -10.11 -7.92
CA TYR A 7 -6.87 -8.80 -8.51
C TYR A 7 -6.97 -8.91 -10.03
N GLN A 8 -8.01 -8.32 -10.59
CA GLN A 8 -8.15 -8.15 -12.04
C GLN A 8 -8.83 -6.82 -12.35
N ASN A 9 -8.21 -6.02 -13.20
CA ASN A 9 -8.69 -4.68 -13.56
C ASN A 9 -9.84 -4.77 -14.59
N THR A 10 -10.99 -5.22 -14.11
CA THR A 10 -12.22 -5.33 -14.93
C THR A 10 -13.45 -5.11 -14.06
N VAL A 11 -14.54 -4.63 -14.64
CA VAL A 11 -15.83 -4.56 -13.95
C VAL A 11 -16.44 -5.96 -13.93
N PHE A 12 -17.01 -6.35 -12.78
CA PHE A 12 -17.66 -7.63 -12.58
C PHE A 12 -19.15 -7.45 -12.31
N ASN A 13 -19.98 -8.26 -12.98
CA ASN A 13 -21.38 -8.45 -12.63
C ASN A 13 -21.64 -9.91 -12.27
N VAL A 14 -22.65 -10.15 -11.44
CA VAL A 14 -23.06 -11.53 -11.11
C VAL A 14 -23.56 -12.24 -12.37
N GLY A 15 -23.05 -13.43 -12.59
CA GLY A 15 -23.30 -14.24 -13.81
C GLY A 15 -22.29 -14.03 -14.93
N ASP A 16 -21.39 -13.04 -14.84
CA ASP A 16 -20.37 -12.83 -15.85
C ASP A 16 -19.41 -14.02 -15.96
N LYS A 17 -19.07 -14.40 -17.18
CA LYS A 17 -17.97 -15.32 -17.50
C LYS A 17 -16.74 -14.50 -17.86
N VAL A 18 -15.74 -14.57 -17.00
CA VAL A 18 -14.54 -13.73 -17.07
C VAL A 18 -13.32 -14.57 -17.40
N SER A 19 -12.61 -14.21 -18.48
CA SER A 19 -11.27 -14.75 -18.75
C SER A 19 -10.23 -14.10 -17.84
N LEU A 20 -9.42 -14.92 -17.16
CA LEU A 20 -8.39 -14.38 -16.27
C LEU A 20 -7.24 -13.76 -17.07
N GLU A 21 -6.67 -12.68 -16.52
CA GLU A 21 -5.45 -12.08 -17.04
C GLU A 21 -4.28 -13.07 -16.96
N LYS A 22 -3.33 -12.99 -17.90
CA LYS A 22 -2.18 -13.91 -18.00
C LYS A 22 -1.40 -14.12 -16.71
N ASN A 23 -1.26 -13.09 -15.88
CA ASN A 23 -0.57 -13.19 -14.60
C ASN A 23 -1.36 -14.06 -13.60
N ASN A 24 -2.68 -13.87 -13.54
CA ASN A 24 -3.58 -14.64 -12.67
C ASN A 24 -3.68 -16.09 -13.16
N GLU A 25 -3.82 -16.27 -14.47
CA GLU A 25 -3.81 -17.57 -15.12
C GLU A 25 -2.53 -18.35 -14.83
N HIS A 26 -1.35 -17.71 -15.01
CA HIS A 26 -0.07 -18.33 -14.70
C HIS A 26 0.05 -18.74 -13.22
N HIS A 27 -0.45 -17.91 -12.31
CA HIS A 27 -0.44 -18.21 -10.88
C HIS A 27 -1.31 -19.43 -10.54
N LEU A 28 -2.53 -19.51 -11.09
CA LEU A 28 -3.42 -20.65 -10.87
C LEU A 28 -2.88 -21.94 -11.52
N LEU A 29 -2.36 -21.85 -12.77
CA LEU A 29 -1.86 -23.01 -13.53
C LEU A 29 -0.60 -23.60 -12.95
N LYS A 30 0.46 -22.76 -12.84
CA LYS A 30 1.82 -23.26 -12.56
C LYS A 30 2.12 -23.37 -11.09
N VAL A 31 1.56 -22.47 -10.25
CA VAL A 31 1.87 -22.48 -8.83
C VAL A 31 0.88 -23.35 -8.05
N LEU A 32 -0.41 -23.27 -8.38
CA LEU A 32 -1.46 -23.90 -7.58
C LEU A 32 -2.12 -25.11 -8.22
N ARG A 33 -1.94 -25.34 -9.53
CA ARG A 33 -2.60 -26.40 -10.32
C ARG A 33 -4.10 -26.50 -10.01
N PHE A 34 -4.79 -25.33 -10.07
CA PHE A 34 -6.12 -25.14 -9.54
C PHE A 34 -7.19 -25.67 -10.52
N PRO A 35 -7.95 -26.71 -10.19
CA PRO A 35 -8.83 -27.37 -11.13
C PRO A 35 -10.17 -26.65 -11.33
N VAL A 36 -10.87 -27.04 -12.41
CA VAL A 36 -12.29 -26.66 -12.66
C VAL A 36 -13.17 -27.07 -11.46
N GLY A 37 -14.16 -26.27 -11.15
CA GLY A 37 -15.09 -26.47 -10.04
C GLY A 37 -14.63 -25.87 -8.71
N ASN A 38 -13.41 -25.35 -8.63
CA ASN A 38 -12.93 -24.70 -7.41
C ASN A 38 -13.30 -23.21 -7.34
N ASN A 39 -13.51 -22.74 -6.11
CA ASN A 39 -13.89 -21.36 -5.84
C ASN A 39 -12.68 -20.46 -5.61
N ILE A 40 -12.73 -19.28 -6.21
CA ILE A 40 -11.79 -18.17 -5.99
C ILE A 40 -12.57 -16.92 -5.60
N ILE A 41 -11.87 -15.88 -5.20
CA ILE A 41 -12.42 -14.53 -5.04
C ILE A 41 -11.71 -13.61 -6.01
N LEU A 42 -12.47 -12.94 -6.87
CA LEU A 42 -11.98 -11.81 -7.66
C LEU A 42 -12.20 -10.50 -6.90
N PHE A 43 -11.38 -9.50 -7.18
CA PHE A 43 -11.60 -8.12 -6.75
C PHE A 43 -10.92 -7.16 -7.75
N ASN A 44 -11.45 -5.95 -7.88
CA ASN A 44 -11.00 -4.95 -8.86
C ASN A 44 -10.63 -3.59 -8.25
N GLY A 45 -10.76 -3.45 -6.93
CA GLY A 45 -10.45 -2.22 -6.21
C GLY A 45 -11.66 -1.40 -5.79
N ASP A 46 -12.87 -1.84 -6.12
CA ASP A 46 -14.12 -1.13 -5.82
C ASP A 46 -14.67 -1.36 -4.39
N GLY A 47 -13.93 -2.12 -3.57
CA GLY A 47 -14.33 -2.44 -2.19
C GLY A 47 -15.21 -3.68 -2.06
N PHE A 48 -15.45 -4.43 -3.15
CA PHE A 48 -16.23 -5.66 -3.12
C PHE A 48 -15.36 -6.90 -3.37
N ASN A 49 -15.81 -8.01 -2.81
CA ASN A 49 -15.38 -9.37 -3.15
C ASN A 49 -16.35 -9.95 -4.17
N TYR A 50 -15.82 -10.63 -5.16
CA TYR A 50 -16.58 -11.35 -6.17
C TYR A 50 -16.24 -12.85 -6.11
N PRO A 51 -16.94 -13.63 -5.25
CA PRO A 51 -16.84 -15.08 -5.29
C PRO A 51 -17.13 -15.59 -6.69
N ALA A 52 -16.24 -16.44 -7.20
CA ALA A 52 -16.33 -16.98 -8.54
C ALA A 52 -15.90 -18.46 -8.55
N ILE A 53 -16.36 -19.22 -9.53
CA ILE A 53 -16.03 -20.64 -9.75
C ILE A 53 -15.25 -20.79 -11.05
N VAL A 54 -14.20 -21.61 -11.05
CA VAL A 54 -13.45 -21.93 -12.28
C VAL A 54 -14.29 -22.85 -13.16
N ILE A 55 -14.64 -22.41 -14.37
CA ILE A 55 -15.49 -23.15 -15.33
C ILE A 55 -14.69 -23.75 -16.49
N SER A 56 -13.51 -23.22 -16.81
CA SER A 56 -12.65 -23.72 -17.89
C SER A 56 -11.17 -23.50 -17.61
N THR A 57 -10.33 -24.44 -18.08
CA THR A 57 -8.86 -24.37 -18.03
C THR A 57 -8.22 -24.75 -19.38
N LYS A 58 -9.02 -24.85 -20.48
CA LYS A 58 -8.55 -25.44 -21.75
C LYS A 58 -7.65 -24.54 -22.57
N LYS A 59 -8.08 -23.31 -22.85
CA LYS A 59 -7.29 -22.29 -23.60
C LYS A 59 -6.87 -21.15 -22.71
N THR A 60 -7.79 -20.69 -21.89
CA THR A 60 -7.63 -19.66 -20.88
C THR A 60 -8.36 -20.13 -19.62
N TYR A 61 -7.97 -19.64 -18.46
CA TYR A 61 -8.78 -19.80 -17.27
C TYR A 61 -10.01 -18.91 -17.36
N GLU A 62 -11.17 -19.51 -17.37
CA GLU A 62 -12.46 -18.81 -17.29
C GLU A 62 -13.12 -19.09 -15.96
N VAL A 63 -13.70 -18.08 -15.38
CA VAL A 63 -14.44 -18.15 -14.13
C VAL A 63 -15.81 -17.52 -14.29
N GLU A 64 -16.80 -18.04 -13.56
CA GLU A 64 -18.13 -17.45 -13.48
C GLU A 64 -18.29 -16.75 -12.13
N VAL A 65 -18.73 -15.48 -12.16
CA VAL A 65 -18.97 -14.66 -10.96
C VAL A 65 -20.30 -15.08 -10.33
N LEU A 66 -20.25 -15.58 -9.09
CA LEU A 66 -21.41 -16.14 -8.40
C LEU A 66 -22.19 -15.10 -7.57
N SER A 67 -21.49 -14.15 -6.97
CA SER A 67 -22.08 -13.12 -6.11
C SER A 67 -21.16 -11.91 -5.95
N GLN A 68 -21.72 -10.80 -5.43
CA GLN A 68 -20.99 -9.61 -5.02
C GLN A 68 -21.16 -9.43 -3.51
N GLN A 69 -20.08 -9.21 -2.77
CA GLN A 69 -20.07 -9.09 -1.32
C GLN A 69 -19.23 -7.89 -0.90
N LYS A 70 -19.79 -6.96 -0.13
CA LYS A 70 -19.03 -5.85 0.42
C LYS A 70 -17.88 -6.36 1.28
N ASN A 71 -16.70 -5.77 1.12
CA ASN A 71 -15.54 -6.08 1.95
C ASN A 71 -15.41 -5.02 3.05
N GLU A 72 -15.30 -5.45 4.31
CA GLU A 72 -15.21 -4.58 5.48
C GLU A 72 -13.80 -4.61 6.12
N SER A 73 -12.77 -4.99 5.35
CA SER A 73 -11.39 -5.07 5.87
C SER A 73 -10.66 -3.72 5.90
N GLU A 74 -11.25 -2.66 5.37
CA GLU A 74 -10.59 -1.36 5.33
C GLU A 74 -10.67 -0.65 6.69
N SER A 75 -9.58 0.04 7.04
CA SER A 75 -9.48 0.87 8.23
C SER A 75 -10.37 2.13 8.12
N SER A 76 -10.86 2.63 9.26
CA SER A 76 -11.52 3.94 9.33
C SER A 76 -10.54 5.11 9.16
N LEU A 77 -9.23 4.89 9.36
CA LEU A 77 -8.17 5.87 9.14
C LEU A 77 -7.69 5.88 7.68
N ASP A 78 -7.92 6.99 6.96
CA ASP A 78 -7.28 7.23 5.65
C ASP A 78 -5.80 7.60 5.86
N LEU A 79 -4.91 6.59 5.86
CA LEU A 79 -3.49 6.77 6.14
C LEU A 79 -2.65 6.75 4.87
N THR A 80 -2.01 7.88 4.55
CA THR A 80 -1.01 8.00 3.49
C THR A 80 0.40 7.85 4.05
N LEU A 81 1.20 6.96 3.47
CA LEU A 81 2.63 6.83 3.73
C LEU A 81 3.44 7.62 2.69
N ALA A 82 4.06 8.73 3.09
CA ALA A 82 5.07 9.44 2.29
C ALA A 82 6.46 8.90 2.66
N GLN A 83 7.00 8.02 1.81
CA GLN A 83 8.18 7.22 2.10
C GLN A 83 9.39 7.63 1.27
N GLY A 84 10.47 8.07 1.91
CA GLY A 84 11.77 8.23 1.24
C GLY A 84 12.18 6.92 0.54
N ILE A 85 12.51 7.02 -0.76
CA ILE A 85 12.79 5.82 -1.58
C ILE A 85 13.97 5.04 -0.99
N ALA A 86 13.69 3.87 -0.47
CA ALA A 86 14.67 2.95 0.08
C ALA A 86 15.36 2.13 -1.02
N LYS A 87 16.61 1.68 -0.75
CA LYS A 87 17.43 0.95 -1.71
C LYS A 87 16.97 -0.50 -1.90
N GLY A 88 16.89 -0.94 -3.16
CA GLY A 88 16.71 -2.34 -3.54
C GLY A 88 15.38 -2.93 -3.06
N GLU A 89 15.45 -4.17 -2.55
CA GLU A 89 14.29 -4.96 -2.09
C GLU A 89 13.63 -4.41 -0.82
N LYS A 90 14.31 -3.50 -0.10
CA LYS A 90 13.71 -2.87 1.10
C LYS A 90 12.44 -2.09 0.77
N MET A 91 12.42 -1.38 -0.37
CA MET A 91 11.22 -0.66 -0.80
C MET A 91 10.08 -1.61 -1.16
N ASP A 92 10.40 -2.73 -1.81
CA ASP A 92 9.44 -3.77 -2.17
C ASP A 92 8.81 -4.40 -0.91
N PHE A 93 9.65 -4.78 0.06
CA PHE A 93 9.22 -5.30 1.36
C PHE A 93 8.35 -4.29 2.13
N LEU A 94 8.81 -3.02 2.17
CA LEU A 94 8.10 -1.95 2.86
C LEU A 94 6.70 -1.73 2.26
N ILE A 95 6.58 -1.64 0.93
CA ILE A 95 5.29 -1.49 0.24
C ILE A 95 4.38 -2.66 0.59
N GLN A 96 4.86 -3.90 0.46
CA GLN A 96 4.09 -5.09 0.78
C GLN A 96 3.50 -5.00 2.20
N LYS A 97 4.35 -4.73 3.20
CA LYS A 97 3.94 -4.71 4.60
C LYS A 97 3.09 -3.49 4.97
N ALA A 98 3.35 -2.33 4.37
CA ALA A 98 2.52 -1.15 4.56
C ALA A 98 1.08 -1.38 4.07
N VAL A 99 0.91 -2.07 2.92
CA VAL A 99 -0.40 -2.47 2.41
C VAL A 99 -1.10 -3.44 3.37
N GLU A 100 -0.40 -4.48 3.85
CA GLU A 100 -0.92 -5.45 4.82
C GLU A 100 -1.36 -4.76 6.13
N LEU A 101 -0.67 -3.68 6.54
CA LEU A 101 -0.95 -2.90 7.72
C LEU A 101 -2.03 -1.82 7.53
N GLY A 102 -2.62 -1.69 6.33
CA GLY A 102 -3.81 -0.86 6.13
C GLY A 102 -3.55 0.58 5.68
N VAL A 103 -2.43 0.91 5.04
CA VAL A 103 -2.29 2.22 4.39
C VAL A 103 -3.24 2.32 3.19
N SER A 104 -3.76 3.55 2.93
CA SER A 104 -4.65 3.82 1.80
C SER A 104 -3.88 4.24 0.55
N ARG A 105 -2.71 4.86 0.72
CA ARG A 105 -1.84 5.37 -0.35
C ARG A 105 -0.38 5.34 0.06
N ILE A 106 0.50 5.16 -0.92
CA ILE A 106 1.95 5.31 -0.75
C ILE A 106 2.48 6.33 -1.74
N ILE A 107 3.21 7.33 -1.24
CA ILE A 107 3.90 8.35 -2.03
C ILE A 107 5.40 8.11 -1.90
N PRO A 108 6.08 7.59 -2.94
CA PRO A 108 7.53 7.51 -2.96
C PRO A 108 8.13 8.93 -2.96
N MET A 109 9.01 9.22 -2.00
CA MET A 109 9.59 10.55 -1.82
C MET A 109 11.02 10.58 -2.30
N GLN A 110 11.36 11.58 -3.14
CA GLN A 110 12.73 11.90 -3.53
C GLN A 110 13.27 12.95 -2.56
N THR A 111 13.96 12.50 -1.51
CA THR A 111 14.52 13.37 -0.46
C THR A 111 16.03 13.55 -0.63
N GLU A 112 16.63 14.45 0.16
CA GLU A 112 18.04 14.81 0.07
C GLU A 112 18.98 13.60 0.23
N HIS A 113 18.71 12.76 1.23
CA HIS A 113 19.54 11.60 1.56
C HIS A 113 19.10 10.30 0.82
N CYS A 114 18.19 10.40 -0.18
CA CYS A 114 17.91 9.26 -1.04
C CYS A 114 19.13 8.85 -1.86
N VAL A 115 19.64 7.64 -1.65
CA VAL A 115 20.70 7.04 -2.47
C VAL A 115 20.19 6.71 -3.86
N VAL A 116 18.92 6.28 -3.97
CA VAL A 116 18.28 5.93 -5.23
C VAL A 116 17.63 7.14 -5.84
N ARG A 117 18.16 7.59 -6.98
CA ARG A 117 17.54 8.62 -7.81
C ARG A 117 16.90 7.97 -9.04
N LEU A 118 15.58 8.06 -9.15
CA LEU A 118 14.86 7.49 -10.27
C LEU A 118 14.96 8.43 -11.47
N LYS A 119 15.63 7.96 -12.54
CA LYS A 119 15.63 8.65 -13.83
C LYS A 119 14.23 8.60 -14.45
N ALA A 120 13.82 9.67 -15.13
CA ALA A 120 12.48 9.82 -15.70
C ALA A 120 12.04 8.59 -16.53
N GLU A 121 12.94 8.06 -17.36
CA GLU A 121 12.70 6.87 -18.20
C GLU A 121 12.42 5.57 -17.43
N LYS A 122 12.83 5.50 -16.14
CA LYS A 122 12.67 4.31 -15.28
C LYS A 122 11.50 4.43 -14.30
N VAL A 123 10.94 5.63 -14.14
CA VAL A 123 9.87 5.89 -13.16
C VAL A 123 8.66 5.00 -13.43
N ALA A 124 8.12 5.02 -14.66
CA ALA A 124 6.93 4.25 -15.00
C ALA A 124 7.12 2.73 -14.74
N LYS A 125 8.29 2.18 -15.12
CA LYS A 125 8.60 0.77 -14.87
C LYS A 125 8.66 0.46 -13.37
N ARG A 126 9.23 1.35 -12.55
CA ARG A 126 9.36 1.16 -11.10
C ARG A 126 7.99 1.26 -10.42
N ILE A 127 7.17 2.24 -10.78
CA ILE A 127 5.81 2.39 -10.25
C ILE A 127 4.96 1.17 -10.60
N ASN A 128 4.99 0.70 -11.85
CA ASN A 128 4.28 -0.51 -12.25
C ASN A 128 4.74 -1.75 -11.44
N HIS A 129 6.02 -1.86 -11.14
CA HIS A 129 6.54 -2.94 -10.28
C HIS A 129 5.97 -2.83 -8.86
N TRP A 130 6.05 -1.67 -8.24
CA TRP A 130 5.53 -1.44 -6.89
C TRP A 130 4.00 -1.59 -6.81
N GLN A 131 3.27 -1.14 -7.84
CA GLN A 131 1.82 -1.34 -7.90
C GLN A 131 1.44 -2.83 -7.95
N LYS A 132 2.20 -3.65 -8.68
CA LYS A 132 1.99 -5.10 -8.68
C LYS A 132 2.20 -5.71 -7.28
N ILE A 133 3.22 -5.27 -6.56
CA ILE A 133 3.46 -5.69 -5.17
C ILE A 133 2.27 -5.29 -4.28
N ALA A 134 1.79 -4.05 -4.40
CA ALA A 134 0.63 -3.57 -3.64
C ALA A 134 -0.63 -4.39 -3.94
N ASN A 135 -0.92 -4.67 -5.22
CA ASN A 135 -2.07 -5.47 -5.63
C ASN A 135 -2.01 -6.90 -5.07
N HIS A 136 -0.83 -7.51 -5.11
CA HIS A 136 -0.59 -8.83 -4.50
C HIS A 136 -0.79 -8.81 -2.98
N ALA A 137 -0.30 -7.78 -2.31
CA ALA A 137 -0.45 -7.60 -0.87
C ALA A 137 -1.93 -7.39 -0.48
N CYS A 138 -2.70 -6.62 -1.26
CA CYS A 138 -4.16 -6.50 -1.10
C CYS A 138 -4.85 -7.86 -1.18
N GLY A 139 -4.56 -8.66 -2.20
CA GLY A 139 -5.10 -10.01 -2.35
C GLY A 139 -4.77 -10.91 -1.15
N GLN A 140 -3.53 -10.89 -0.68
CA GLN A 140 -3.06 -11.72 0.43
C GLN A 140 -3.64 -11.29 1.77
N SER A 141 -3.76 -9.99 2.05
CA SER A 141 -4.30 -9.43 3.30
C SER A 141 -5.82 -9.41 3.40
N GLY A 142 -6.52 -9.76 2.31
CA GLY A 142 -7.98 -9.80 2.28
C GLY A 142 -8.64 -8.47 1.87
N ARG A 143 -7.86 -7.46 1.50
CA ARG A 143 -8.37 -6.15 1.06
C ARG A 143 -8.95 -6.22 -0.34
N SER A 144 -9.99 -5.42 -0.60
CA SER A 144 -10.62 -5.27 -1.92
C SER A 144 -10.57 -3.83 -2.45
N VAL A 145 -9.93 -2.93 -1.71
CA VAL A 145 -9.55 -1.60 -2.17
C VAL A 145 -8.06 -1.62 -2.53
N ILE A 146 -7.73 -1.11 -3.71
CA ILE A 146 -6.33 -1.07 -4.17
C ILE A 146 -5.61 0.12 -3.54
N VAL A 147 -4.44 -0.15 -2.97
CA VAL A 147 -3.52 0.91 -2.50
C VAL A 147 -2.83 1.53 -3.70
N ASP A 148 -3.02 2.83 -3.88
CA ASP A 148 -2.40 3.60 -4.96
C ASP A 148 -0.93 3.91 -4.64
N ILE A 149 -0.04 3.60 -5.59
CA ILE A 149 1.35 4.00 -5.56
C ILE A 149 1.53 5.20 -6.49
N SER A 150 1.63 6.39 -5.93
CA SER A 150 1.75 7.61 -6.74
C SER A 150 3.09 7.73 -7.46
N LEU A 151 3.18 8.66 -8.40
CA LEU A 151 4.47 9.07 -8.95
C LEU A 151 5.36 9.61 -7.82
N PRO A 152 6.70 9.43 -7.91
CA PRO A 152 7.63 9.99 -6.95
C PRO A 152 7.50 11.51 -6.85
N GLN A 153 7.54 12.04 -5.63
CA GLN A 153 7.40 13.47 -5.35
C GLN A 153 8.61 13.97 -4.56
N THR A 154 8.92 15.23 -4.73
CA THR A 154 9.79 15.99 -3.82
C THR A 154 9.02 16.40 -2.57
N LEU A 155 9.73 16.78 -1.51
CA LEU A 155 9.09 17.27 -0.29
C LEU A 155 8.24 18.52 -0.58
N THR A 156 8.74 19.45 -1.39
CA THR A 156 8.00 20.67 -1.78
C THR A 156 6.69 20.35 -2.49
N GLU A 157 6.69 19.38 -3.42
CA GLU A 157 5.47 18.95 -4.14
C GLU A 157 4.44 18.31 -3.19
N LEU A 158 4.89 17.52 -2.21
CA LEU A 158 4.03 16.97 -1.17
C LEU A 158 3.39 18.08 -0.35
N LEU A 159 4.21 19.00 0.17
CA LEU A 159 3.77 20.07 1.09
C LEU A 159 2.82 21.06 0.42
N ASN A 160 3.01 21.37 -0.86
CA ASN A 160 2.12 22.26 -1.62
C ASN A 160 0.68 21.72 -1.77
N LYS A 161 0.51 20.41 -1.66
CA LYS A 161 -0.81 19.73 -1.74
C LYS A 161 -1.37 19.33 -0.37
N PHE A 162 -0.61 19.63 0.68
CA PHE A 162 -0.92 19.17 2.03
C PHE A 162 -1.98 20.05 2.69
N ASN A 163 -3.06 19.44 3.19
CA ASN A 163 -4.18 20.15 3.80
C ASN A 163 -4.89 19.36 4.93
N HIS A 164 -4.20 18.42 5.55
CA HIS A 164 -4.75 17.57 6.63
C HIS A 164 -3.68 17.23 7.69
N ASN A 165 -3.95 16.29 8.58
CA ASN A 165 -2.98 15.93 9.64
C ASN A 165 -1.74 15.26 9.09
N GLY A 166 -0.57 15.88 9.31
CA GLY A 166 0.73 15.37 8.92
C GLY A 166 1.62 15.07 10.11
N PHE A 167 2.37 13.99 10.00
CA PHE A 167 3.36 13.57 10.97
C PHE A 167 4.69 13.33 10.26
N VAL A 168 5.78 13.83 10.84
CA VAL A 168 7.14 13.55 10.35
C VAL A 168 7.90 12.78 11.41
N LEU A 169 8.40 11.61 11.03
CA LEU A 169 9.15 10.78 11.95
C LEU A 169 10.54 11.39 12.21
N HIS A 170 10.81 11.71 13.48
CA HIS A 170 12.05 12.37 13.87
C HIS A 170 12.53 11.85 15.23
N HIS A 171 13.79 11.39 15.31
CA HIS A 171 14.37 10.80 16.52
C HIS A 171 14.58 11.77 17.69
N ARG A 172 14.53 13.09 17.43
CA ARG A 172 14.61 14.15 18.45
C ARG A 172 13.23 14.73 18.79
N ALA A 173 12.15 14.17 18.29
CA ALA A 173 10.80 14.61 18.66
C ALA A 173 10.48 14.22 20.11
N THR A 174 9.58 14.97 20.72
CA THR A 174 9.14 14.75 22.11
C THR A 174 7.72 14.18 22.20
N LYS A 175 6.91 14.39 21.14
CA LYS A 175 5.52 13.92 21.10
C LYS A 175 5.45 12.46 20.62
N ASN A 176 4.53 11.70 21.19
CA ASN A 176 4.18 10.36 20.77
C ASN A 176 2.68 10.28 20.37
N LEU A 177 2.30 9.22 19.65
CA LEU A 177 0.93 9.06 19.14
C LEU A 177 -0.16 9.03 20.23
N GLN A 178 0.16 8.58 21.43
CA GLN A 178 -0.83 8.47 22.54
C GLN A 178 -1.35 9.81 23.03
N THR A 179 -0.59 10.88 22.79
CA THR A 179 -0.95 12.25 23.22
C THR A 179 -1.61 13.07 22.12
N MET A 180 -1.85 12.47 20.95
CA MET A 180 -2.41 13.14 19.78
C MET A 180 -3.89 12.78 19.58
N GLU A 181 -4.67 13.72 19.07
CA GLU A 181 -6.06 13.48 18.70
C GLU A 181 -6.16 12.53 17.51
N LYS A 182 -7.17 11.66 17.51
CA LYS A 182 -7.47 10.74 16.41
C LYS A 182 -7.91 11.52 15.18
N PRO A 183 -7.15 11.50 14.07
CA PRO A 183 -7.60 12.08 12.81
C PRO A 183 -8.37 11.03 11.99
N SER A 184 -9.30 11.48 11.14
CA SER A 184 -9.90 10.61 10.11
C SER A 184 -8.96 10.40 8.91
N LYS A 185 -8.04 11.36 8.69
CA LYS A 185 -7.05 11.33 7.61
C LYS A 185 -5.69 11.80 8.10
N ALA A 186 -4.65 11.05 7.76
CA ALA A 186 -3.29 11.37 8.15
C ALA A 186 -2.28 11.07 7.04
N THR A 187 -1.17 11.84 7.04
CA THR A 187 0.03 11.51 6.26
C THR A 187 1.20 11.35 7.20
N ILE A 188 1.92 10.23 7.10
CA ILE A 188 3.19 10.02 7.79
C ILE A 188 4.37 10.13 6.82
N LEU A 189 5.28 11.07 7.08
CA LEU A 189 6.50 11.28 6.30
C LEU A 189 7.67 10.59 6.99
N ILE A 190 8.35 9.70 6.26
CA ILE A 190 9.48 8.91 6.75
C ILE A 190 10.63 8.98 5.74
N GLY A 191 11.84 9.28 6.23
CA GLY A 191 13.03 9.36 5.39
C GLY A 191 13.52 8.00 4.87
N PRO A 192 14.46 8.01 3.91
CA PRO A 192 15.19 6.82 3.47
C PRO A 192 16.18 6.34 4.54
N GLU A 193 17.12 5.47 4.19
CA GLU A 193 18.14 4.96 5.13
C GLU A 193 19.00 6.07 5.76
N GLY A 194 19.25 7.16 5.02
CA GLY A 194 19.98 8.35 5.52
C GLY A 194 19.11 9.31 6.34
N GLY A 195 17.82 9.00 6.54
CA GLY A 195 16.87 9.88 7.21
C GLY A 195 16.49 11.10 6.37
N LEU A 196 15.78 12.04 6.98
CA LEU A 196 15.51 13.37 6.44
C LEU A 196 16.57 14.33 6.96
N SER A 197 16.95 15.34 6.17
CA SER A 197 17.83 16.41 6.64
C SER A 197 17.11 17.32 7.63
N ASP A 198 17.88 18.05 8.46
CA ASP A 198 17.30 19.02 9.40
C ASP A 198 16.51 20.12 8.65
N ALA A 199 16.94 20.47 7.42
CA ALA A 199 16.22 21.40 6.55
C ALA A 199 14.86 20.83 6.10
N GLU A 200 14.79 19.56 5.68
CA GLU A 200 13.56 18.89 5.30
C GLU A 200 12.59 18.76 6.48
N ILE A 201 13.09 18.43 7.67
CA ILE A 201 12.27 18.35 8.89
C ILE A 201 11.68 19.71 9.23
N LYS A 202 12.51 20.78 9.18
CA LYS A 202 12.06 22.16 9.41
C LYS A 202 11.01 22.58 8.38
N GLN A 203 11.22 22.27 7.10
CA GLN A 203 10.26 22.56 6.04
C GLN A 203 8.91 21.85 6.27
N ALA A 204 8.92 20.56 6.61
CA ALA A 204 7.73 19.80 6.93
C ALA A 204 7.00 20.38 8.16
N THR A 205 7.74 20.71 9.21
CA THR A 205 7.17 21.29 10.44
C THR A 205 6.54 22.66 10.18
N ASN A 206 7.17 23.51 9.39
CA ASN A 206 6.63 24.81 9.01
C ASN A 206 5.33 24.68 8.17
N ALA A 207 5.17 23.57 7.44
CA ALA A 207 3.97 23.25 6.69
C ALA A 207 2.89 22.55 7.54
N GLY A 208 3.10 22.40 8.85
CA GLY A 208 2.11 21.83 9.78
C GLY A 208 2.29 20.35 10.10
N PHE A 209 3.35 19.69 9.62
CA PHE A 209 3.66 18.32 10.05
C PHE A 209 4.13 18.32 11.51
N GLN A 210 3.57 17.45 12.30
CA GLN A 210 3.96 17.28 13.70
C GLN A 210 5.10 16.28 13.81
N PRO A 211 6.25 16.65 14.44
CA PRO A 211 7.33 15.71 14.70
C PRO A 211 6.88 14.60 15.64
N LEU A 212 7.14 13.34 15.25
CA LEU A 212 6.70 12.14 15.97
C LEU A 212 7.89 11.29 16.38
N LEU A 213 7.90 10.85 17.66
CA LEU A 213 8.86 9.91 18.21
C LEU A 213 8.23 8.51 18.39
N LEU A 214 8.90 7.48 17.87
CA LEU A 214 8.51 6.06 18.04
C LEU A 214 9.26 5.34 19.16
N GLY A 215 9.96 6.08 20.01
CA GLY A 215 10.74 5.53 21.11
C GLY A 215 12.22 5.92 21.05
N LYS A 216 12.99 5.44 22.04
CA LYS A 216 14.38 5.88 22.25
C LYS A 216 15.40 5.28 21.26
N ARG A 217 15.03 4.24 20.51
CA ARG A 217 15.95 3.54 19.59
C ARG A 217 15.85 4.14 18.20
N ILE A 218 17.01 4.21 17.51
CA ILE A 218 17.04 4.50 16.06
C ILE A 218 16.59 3.24 15.33
N LEU A 219 15.53 3.38 14.53
CA LEU A 219 14.97 2.30 13.72
C LEU A 219 15.47 2.43 12.28
N ARG A 220 15.64 1.31 11.60
CA ARG A 220 15.82 1.32 10.14
C ARG A 220 14.56 1.84 9.47
N THR A 221 14.69 2.40 8.26
CA THR A 221 13.56 3.03 7.56
C THR A 221 12.36 2.09 7.40
N GLU A 222 12.59 0.84 7.00
CA GLU A 222 11.55 -0.17 6.88
C GLU A 222 10.88 -0.47 8.22
N THR A 223 11.66 -0.62 9.30
CA THR A 223 11.13 -0.86 10.65
C THR A 223 10.34 0.35 11.15
N ALA A 224 10.86 1.55 10.94
CA ALA A 224 10.23 2.80 11.36
C ALA A 224 8.85 2.97 10.72
N SER A 225 8.74 2.70 9.42
CA SER A 225 7.49 2.79 8.67
C SER A 225 6.45 1.78 9.18
N LEU A 226 6.84 0.52 9.35
CA LEU A 226 5.91 -0.52 9.81
C LEU A 226 5.42 -0.27 11.25
N VAL A 227 6.33 0.15 12.14
CA VAL A 227 5.97 0.49 13.52
C VAL A 227 5.05 1.71 13.58
N ALA A 228 5.34 2.76 12.79
CA ALA A 228 4.48 3.94 12.73
C ALA A 228 3.06 3.58 12.25
N ILE A 229 2.95 2.88 11.13
CA ILE A 229 1.66 2.45 10.57
C ILE A 229 0.90 1.58 11.56
N ALA A 230 1.55 0.55 12.13
CA ALA A 230 0.91 -0.37 13.07
C ALA A 230 0.36 0.36 14.30
N ASN A 231 1.13 1.30 14.87
CA ASN A 231 0.66 2.08 16.02
C ASN A 231 -0.48 3.04 15.65
N MET A 232 -0.42 3.71 14.48
CA MET A 232 -1.49 4.57 14.00
C MET A 232 -2.78 3.77 13.76
N GLN A 233 -2.68 2.60 13.16
CA GLN A 233 -3.83 1.71 12.94
C GLN A 233 -4.41 1.17 14.26
N LEU A 234 -3.58 0.80 15.21
CA LEU A 234 -4.02 0.34 16.53
C LEU A 234 -4.79 1.43 17.29
N LEU A 235 -4.29 2.67 17.24
CA LEU A 235 -4.86 3.78 18.01
C LEU A 235 -6.03 4.47 17.29
N TRP A 236 -6.00 4.50 15.96
CA TRP A 236 -6.88 5.34 15.14
C TRP A 236 -7.64 4.60 14.03
N GLY A 237 -7.30 3.35 13.73
CA GLY A 237 -7.85 2.59 12.60
C GLY A 237 -9.15 1.83 12.87
N SER A 238 -9.61 1.80 14.12
CA SER A 238 -10.86 1.11 14.53
C SER A 238 -12.02 2.08 14.71
#